data_4a297ca3065c731bfc3004182d140824
#
_entry.id   4a297ca3065c731bfc3004182d140824
#
_cell.length_a   1.000
_cell.length_b   1.000
_cell.length_c   1.000
_cell.angle_alpha   90.00
_cell.angle_beta   90.00
_cell.angle_gamma   90.00
#
_symmetry.space_group_name_H-M   'P 1'
#
loop_
_entity.id
_entity.type
_entity.pdbx_description
1 polymer ?
#
loop_
_entity_poly.entity_id
_entity_poly.type
_entity_poly.pdbx_seq_one_letter_code
_entity_poly.pdbx_strand_id
1 'polypeptide(L)'
;MKHYNIYTNNEEGLGTFTDERGTITDIFYKAGINHACLITNAVGAVRGNHYHKHTTQYTYILTGSLMYYSRLVDSDMETEEFLAKKGDVIISQPNEIHAMKTTEDGCTFIAFAEGPRGGEDYETDTYRVESIILGDHE
;
A
#
# COMPACT_ATOMS: atom_id res chain seq x y z
N MET A 1 0.61 10.48 -2.51
CA MET A 1 0.22 9.25 -1.77
C MET A 1 -0.90 9.59 -0.79
N LYS A 2 -1.87 8.70 -0.68
CA LYS A 2 -3.02 8.86 0.20
C LYS A 2 -3.11 7.66 1.13
N HIS A 3 -3.33 7.90 2.43
CA HIS A 3 -3.48 6.80 3.38
C HIS A 3 -4.40 7.20 4.53
N TYR A 4 -5.02 6.21 5.13
CA TYR A 4 -5.89 6.37 6.29
C TYR A 4 -5.89 5.07 7.11
N ASN A 5 -6.35 5.13 8.36
CA ASN A 5 -6.46 3.95 9.21
C ASN A 5 -7.93 3.69 9.51
N ILE A 6 -8.41 2.48 9.25
CA ILE A 6 -9.83 2.15 9.39
C ILE A 6 -10.32 2.19 10.84
N TYR A 7 -9.41 2.09 11.81
CA TYR A 7 -9.76 2.10 13.23
C TYR A 7 -9.71 3.48 13.86
N THR A 8 -8.81 4.34 13.41
CA THR A 8 -8.50 5.62 14.09
C THR A 8 -8.73 6.86 13.24
N ASN A 9 -8.71 6.75 11.92
CA ASN A 9 -8.80 7.90 11.02
C ASN A 9 -9.50 7.53 9.72
N ASN A 10 -10.81 7.45 9.77
CA ASN A 10 -11.64 7.01 8.66
C ASN A 10 -12.19 8.21 7.89
N GLU A 11 -11.30 8.98 7.25
CA GLU A 11 -11.66 10.26 6.60
C GLU A 11 -12.33 10.14 5.24
N GLU A 12 -12.32 8.96 4.63
CA GLU A 12 -12.79 8.79 3.25
C GLU A 12 -14.30 8.57 3.14
N GLY A 13 -15.06 8.97 4.15
CA GLY A 13 -16.51 8.76 4.15
C GLY A 13 -16.91 7.31 4.37
N LEU A 14 -15.98 6.51 4.88
CA LEU A 14 -16.23 5.10 5.13
C LEU A 14 -17.03 4.91 6.42
N GLY A 15 -17.95 3.96 6.40
CA GLY A 15 -18.81 3.70 7.54
C GLY A 15 -18.26 2.69 8.51
N THR A 16 -18.65 2.84 9.77
CA THR A 16 -18.45 1.84 10.82
C THR A 16 -19.79 1.60 11.50
N PHE A 17 -20.15 0.34 11.62
CA PHE A 17 -21.38 -0.08 12.28
C PHE A 17 -21.06 -1.11 13.37
N THR A 18 -21.51 -0.84 14.60
CA THR A 18 -21.25 -1.71 15.76
C THR A 18 -22.57 -2.11 16.41
N ASP A 19 -22.71 -3.39 16.71
CA ASP A 19 -23.81 -3.92 17.53
C ASP A 19 -23.26 -4.99 18.47
N GLU A 20 -24.14 -5.74 19.17
CA GLU A 20 -23.74 -6.76 20.14
C GLU A 20 -22.97 -7.93 19.51
N ARG A 21 -23.01 -8.09 18.19
CA ARG A 21 -22.29 -9.16 17.47
C ARG A 21 -20.87 -8.77 17.10
N GLY A 22 -20.56 -7.46 17.06
CA GLY A 22 -19.27 -6.96 16.65
C GLY A 22 -19.37 -5.73 15.76
N THR A 23 -18.35 -5.51 14.94
CA THR A 23 -18.22 -4.29 14.13
C THR A 23 -18.00 -4.62 12.66
N ILE A 24 -18.69 -3.86 11.80
CA ILE A 24 -18.43 -3.86 10.37
C ILE A 24 -17.78 -2.52 10.05
N THR A 25 -16.58 -2.56 9.48
CA THR A 25 -15.86 -1.34 9.10
C THR A 25 -15.50 -1.43 7.62
N ASP A 26 -15.89 -0.44 6.84
CA ASP A 26 -15.52 -0.38 5.44
C ASP A 26 -14.02 -0.13 5.30
N ILE A 27 -13.38 -0.86 4.40
CA ILE A 27 -11.97 -0.66 4.07
C ILE A 27 -11.86 0.33 2.92
N PHE A 28 -12.67 0.17 1.90
CA PHE A 28 -12.83 1.13 0.80
C PHE A 28 -14.22 0.95 0.18
N TYR A 29 -14.63 1.94 -0.60
CA TYR A 29 -15.98 2.01 -1.16
C TYR A 29 -15.92 2.52 -2.60
N LYS A 30 -16.67 1.89 -3.49
CA LYS A 30 -16.76 2.24 -4.92
C LYS A 30 -15.39 2.18 -5.65
N ALA A 31 -14.51 1.28 -5.21
CA ALA A 31 -13.26 1.01 -5.92
C ALA A 31 -13.48 -0.08 -6.96
N GLY A 32 -12.93 0.08 -8.14
CA GLY A 32 -13.04 -0.87 -9.25
C GLY A 32 -12.04 -2.01 -9.15
N ILE A 33 -11.97 -2.69 -8.00
CA ILE A 33 -10.99 -3.74 -7.74
C ILE A 33 -11.21 -4.94 -8.65
N ASN A 34 -10.15 -5.37 -9.34
CA ASN A 34 -10.17 -6.57 -10.19
C ASN A 34 -9.15 -7.63 -9.79
N HIS A 35 -8.31 -7.36 -8.79
CA HIS A 35 -7.30 -8.31 -8.31
C HIS A 35 -7.03 -8.09 -6.83
N ALA A 36 -6.79 -9.17 -6.10
CA ALA A 36 -6.39 -9.14 -4.70
C ALA A 36 -5.37 -10.24 -4.42
N CYS A 37 -4.33 -9.95 -3.64
CA CYS A 37 -3.38 -10.95 -3.20
C CYS A 37 -2.97 -10.71 -1.75
N LEU A 38 -2.68 -11.82 -1.05
CA LEU A 38 -2.16 -11.78 0.32
C LEU A 38 -0.64 -11.82 0.24
N ILE A 39 0.02 -10.88 0.87
CA ILE A 39 1.48 -10.76 0.86
C ILE A 39 2.01 -10.82 2.29
N THR A 40 2.89 -11.77 2.54
CA THR A 40 3.61 -11.89 3.80
C THR A 40 5.03 -11.36 3.63
N ASN A 41 5.55 -10.72 4.66
CA ASN A 41 6.87 -10.09 4.60
C ASN A 41 7.67 -10.45 5.84
N ALA A 42 8.84 -11.05 5.61
CA ALA A 42 9.80 -11.31 6.67
C ALA A 42 10.40 -10.01 7.17
N VAL A 43 10.91 -10.03 8.40
CA VAL A 43 11.63 -8.90 8.99
C VAL A 43 12.72 -8.39 8.04
N GLY A 44 12.75 -7.10 7.79
CA GLY A 44 13.72 -6.46 6.92
C GLY A 44 13.51 -6.62 5.42
N ALA A 45 12.48 -7.36 5.00
CA ALA A 45 12.19 -7.54 3.57
C ALA A 45 11.88 -6.20 2.90
N VAL A 46 12.39 -6.04 1.69
CA VAL A 46 12.17 -4.85 0.86
C VAL A 46 11.35 -5.25 -0.36
N ARG A 47 10.29 -4.49 -0.62
CA ARG A 47 9.47 -4.65 -1.82
C ARG A 47 9.27 -3.31 -2.49
N GLY A 48 8.90 -3.35 -3.77
CA GLY A 48 8.59 -2.16 -4.53
C GLY A 48 9.81 -1.58 -5.22
N ASN A 49 10.07 -0.29 -5.02
CA ASN A 49 10.97 0.51 -5.81
C ASN A 49 10.55 0.46 -7.29
N HIS A 50 9.25 0.65 -7.48
CA HIS A 50 8.65 0.65 -8.81
C HIS A 50 7.38 1.49 -8.82
N TYR A 51 6.85 1.71 -10.00
CA TYR A 51 5.55 2.37 -10.18
C TYR A 51 4.76 1.68 -11.28
N HIS A 52 3.48 2.01 -11.35
CA HIS A 52 2.57 1.52 -12.38
C HIS A 52 2.04 2.70 -13.16
N LYS A 53 1.74 2.51 -14.43
CA LYS A 53 1.17 3.59 -15.28
C LYS A 53 -0.35 3.52 -15.36
N HIS A 54 -0.92 2.32 -15.19
CA HIS A 54 -2.34 2.07 -15.40
C HIS A 54 -3.03 1.40 -14.22
N THR A 55 -2.29 1.15 -13.13
CA THR A 55 -2.80 0.42 -11.97
C THR A 55 -2.83 1.32 -10.75
N THR A 56 -3.97 1.34 -10.05
CA THR A 56 -4.09 1.87 -8.70
C THR A 56 -4.00 0.71 -7.73
N GLN A 57 -3.12 0.79 -6.75
CA GLN A 57 -2.94 -0.24 -5.74
C GLN A 57 -3.41 0.25 -4.38
N TYR A 58 -4.18 -0.60 -3.70
CA TYR A 58 -4.65 -0.38 -2.33
C TYR A 58 -3.97 -1.40 -1.44
N THR A 59 -3.14 -0.96 -0.51
CA THR A 59 -2.44 -1.84 0.43
C THR A 59 -3.12 -1.75 1.79
N TYR A 60 -3.64 -2.89 2.27
CA TYR A 60 -4.32 -2.97 3.57
C TYR A 60 -3.50 -3.80 4.54
N ILE A 61 -3.00 -3.16 5.60
CA ILE A 61 -2.14 -3.81 6.59
C ILE A 61 -2.99 -4.62 7.58
N LEU A 62 -2.80 -5.95 7.57
CA LEU A 62 -3.49 -6.86 8.48
C LEU A 62 -2.77 -6.97 9.82
N THR A 63 -1.45 -7.21 9.79
CA THR A 63 -0.65 -7.40 11.00
C THR A 63 0.76 -6.87 10.80
N GLY A 64 1.41 -6.50 11.89
CA GLY A 64 2.78 -6.03 11.86
C GLY A 64 2.90 -4.60 11.36
N SER A 65 4.06 -4.27 10.84
CA SER A 65 4.33 -2.91 10.36
C SER A 65 5.45 -2.88 9.32
N LEU A 66 5.45 -1.82 8.52
CA LEU A 66 6.50 -1.56 7.56
C LEU A 66 6.67 -0.05 7.37
N MET A 67 7.86 0.35 6.96
CA MET A 67 8.08 1.72 6.50
C MET A 67 7.66 1.79 5.04
N TYR A 68 6.80 2.75 4.74
CA TYR A 68 6.30 2.98 3.38
C TYR A 68 6.88 4.28 2.84
N TYR A 69 7.37 4.22 1.61
CA TYR A 69 8.01 5.35 0.93
C TYR A 69 7.31 5.61 -0.38
N SER A 70 7.12 6.89 -0.70
CA SER A 70 6.44 7.29 -1.94
C SER A 70 7.01 8.57 -2.53
N ARG A 71 7.07 8.62 -3.85
CA ARG A 71 7.45 9.82 -4.61
C ARG A 71 6.86 9.72 -6.01
N LEU A 72 6.38 10.85 -6.55
CA LEU A 72 5.97 10.89 -7.95
C LEU A 72 7.15 10.60 -8.86
N VAL A 73 6.92 9.85 -9.93
CA VAL A 73 7.95 9.59 -10.95
C VAL A 73 8.37 10.92 -11.59
N ASP A 74 9.66 11.04 -11.93
CA ASP A 74 10.24 12.23 -12.56
C ASP A 74 10.04 13.52 -11.76
N SER A 75 9.92 13.42 -10.44
CA SER A 75 9.72 14.54 -9.55
C SER A 75 10.99 14.84 -8.75
N ASP A 76 11.27 16.12 -8.53
CA ASP A 76 12.34 16.58 -7.65
C ASP A 76 11.87 16.70 -6.19
N MET A 77 10.62 16.36 -5.90
CA MET A 77 10.09 16.42 -4.54
C MET A 77 10.76 15.36 -3.65
N GLU A 78 10.84 15.66 -2.37
CA GLU A 78 11.37 14.70 -1.40
C GLU A 78 10.49 13.45 -1.32
N THR A 79 11.12 12.32 -1.03
CA THR A 79 10.41 11.08 -0.76
C THR A 79 9.62 11.22 0.54
N GLU A 80 8.31 10.93 0.48
CA GLU A 80 7.49 10.85 1.67
C GLU A 80 7.70 9.49 2.34
N GLU A 81 7.67 9.45 3.66
CA GLU A 81 7.75 8.19 4.41
C GLU A 81 6.78 8.21 5.59
N PHE A 82 6.28 7.05 5.95
CA PHE A 82 5.54 6.87 7.20
C PHE A 82 5.56 5.40 7.62
N LEU A 83 5.31 5.18 8.92
CA LEU A 83 5.19 3.84 9.48
C LEU A 83 3.77 3.33 9.27
N ALA A 84 3.62 2.36 8.37
CA ALA A 84 2.34 1.71 8.12
C ALA A 84 2.15 0.56 9.10
N LYS A 85 0.96 0.48 9.69
CA LYS A 85 0.63 -0.48 10.75
C LYS A 85 -0.78 -1.01 10.57
N LYS A 86 -1.16 -1.97 11.40
CA LYS A 86 -2.47 -2.62 11.36
C LYS A 86 -3.61 -1.61 11.16
N GLY A 87 -4.44 -1.87 10.17
CA GLY A 87 -5.60 -1.05 9.83
C GLY A 87 -5.31 0.06 8.83
N ASP A 88 -4.05 0.31 8.49
CA ASP A 88 -3.72 1.31 7.47
C ASP A 88 -4.09 0.81 6.08
N VAL A 89 -4.70 1.70 5.31
CA VAL A 89 -4.93 1.54 3.88
C VAL A 89 -4.11 2.61 3.17
N ILE A 90 -3.30 2.18 2.21
CA ILE A 90 -2.45 3.07 1.43
C ILE A 90 -2.89 2.98 -0.03
N ILE A 91 -3.20 4.13 -0.61
CA ILE A 91 -3.61 4.19 -2.01
C ILE A 91 -2.45 4.73 -2.83
N SER A 92 -1.92 3.88 -3.71
CA SER A 92 -0.84 4.22 -4.62
C SER A 92 -1.42 4.38 -6.01
N GLN A 93 -1.42 5.59 -6.52
CA GLN A 93 -1.99 5.90 -7.83
C GLN A 93 -0.97 5.70 -8.95
N PRO A 94 -1.41 5.67 -10.21
CA PRO A 94 -0.46 5.61 -11.34
C PRO A 94 0.61 6.69 -11.25
N ASN A 95 1.83 6.32 -11.61
CA ASN A 95 3.01 7.19 -11.62
C ASN A 95 3.52 7.62 -10.23
N GLU A 96 3.04 6.99 -9.17
CA GLU A 96 3.63 7.11 -7.84
C GLU A 96 4.59 5.94 -7.60
N ILE A 97 5.88 6.25 -7.41
CA ILE A 97 6.86 5.24 -7.01
C ILE A 97 6.55 4.87 -5.56
N HIS A 98 6.52 3.58 -5.26
CA HIS A 98 6.36 3.11 -3.90
C HIS A 98 7.42 2.07 -3.54
N ALA A 99 7.81 2.07 -2.27
CA ALA A 99 8.72 1.10 -1.71
C ALA A 99 8.33 0.81 -0.27
N MET A 100 8.67 -0.36 0.20
CA MET A 100 8.33 -0.83 1.55
C MET A 100 9.52 -1.55 2.15
N LYS A 101 9.76 -1.29 3.44
CA LYS A 101 10.77 -2.02 4.22
C LYS A 101 10.12 -2.50 5.50
N THR A 102 10.05 -3.82 5.67
CA THR A 102 9.40 -4.45 6.81
C THR A 102 10.20 -4.23 8.09
N THR A 103 9.51 -3.88 9.17
CA THR A 103 10.11 -3.67 10.48
C THR A 103 10.37 -4.99 11.20
N GLU A 104 10.88 -4.90 12.44
CA GLU A 104 11.13 -6.06 13.31
C GLU A 104 9.86 -6.86 13.62
N ASP A 105 8.68 -6.25 13.45
CA ASP A 105 7.39 -6.91 13.72
C ASP A 105 6.94 -7.83 12.58
N GLY A 106 7.66 -7.84 11.47
CA GLY A 106 7.14 -8.47 10.26
C GLY A 106 5.92 -7.73 9.75
N CYS A 107 5.33 -8.19 8.67
CA CYS A 107 4.12 -7.56 8.16
C CYS A 107 3.37 -8.48 7.20
N THR A 108 2.06 -8.54 7.35
CA THR A 108 1.18 -9.18 6.38
C THR A 108 0.17 -8.17 5.90
N PHE A 109 0.03 -8.03 4.59
CA PHE A 109 -0.97 -7.14 4.02
C PHE A 109 -1.68 -7.77 2.83
N ILE A 110 -2.82 -7.20 2.47
CA ILE A 110 -3.52 -7.54 1.24
C ILE A 110 -3.30 -6.38 0.27
N ALA A 111 -2.87 -6.70 -0.94
CA ALA A 111 -2.80 -5.73 -2.03
C ALA A 111 -4.00 -5.95 -2.95
N PHE A 112 -4.83 -4.92 -3.09
CA PHE A 112 -5.92 -4.87 -4.03
C PHE A 112 -5.51 -3.99 -5.20
N ALA A 113 -5.92 -4.34 -6.40
CA ALA A 113 -5.56 -3.56 -7.57
C ALA A 113 -6.75 -3.30 -8.48
N GLU A 114 -6.73 -2.11 -9.04
CA GLU A 114 -7.61 -1.70 -10.13
C GLU A 114 -6.71 -1.42 -11.32
N GLY A 115 -6.70 -2.35 -12.31
CA GLY A 115 -5.81 -2.27 -13.46
C GLY A 115 -5.19 -3.61 -13.82
N PRO A 116 -4.23 -3.63 -14.77
CA PRO A 116 -3.58 -4.86 -15.23
C PRO A 116 -2.60 -5.40 -14.18
N ARG A 117 -3.09 -6.29 -13.34
CA ARG A 117 -2.33 -6.87 -12.24
C ARG A 117 -2.75 -8.31 -12.01
N GLY A 118 -1.78 -9.21 -11.82
CA GLY A 118 -2.02 -10.62 -11.52
C GLY A 118 -2.25 -11.48 -12.76
N GLY A 119 -2.17 -12.80 -12.59
CA GLY A 119 -2.35 -13.76 -13.67
C GLY A 119 -1.43 -13.48 -14.85
N GLU A 120 -1.98 -13.45 -16.06
CA GLU A 120 -1.23 -13.16 -17.27
C GLU A 120 -0.73 -11.73 -17.37
N ASP A 121 -1.31 -10.81 -16.58
CA ASP A 121 -0.91 -9.41 -16.52
C ASP A 121 0.17 -9.14 -15.48
N TYR A 122 0.65 -10.17 -14.79
CA TYR A 122 1.65 -10.02 -13.74
C TYR A 122 2.90 -9.30 -14.26
N GLU A 123 3.21 -8.18 -13.65
CA GLU A 123 4.33 -7.28 -13.99
C GLU A 123 4.27 -6.62 -15.38
N THR A 124 3.19 -6.76 -16.14
CA THR A 124 3.08 -6.07 -17.45
C THR A 124 3.03 -4.54 -17.32
N ASP A 125 2.62 -4.04 -16.15
CA ASP A 125 2.53 -2.60 -15.85
C ASP A 125 3.42 -2.24 -14.65
N THR A 126 4.61 -2.83 -14.56
CA THR A 126 5.54 -2.58 -13.45
C THR A 126 6.86 -2.03 -14.00
N TYR A 127 7.24 -0.84 -13.55
CA TYR A 127 8.44 -0.12 -14.01
C TYR A 127 9.36 0.10 -12.81
N ARG A 128 10.52 -0.55 -12.83
CA ARG A 128 11.46 -0.54 -11.70
C ARG A 128 12.36 0.69 -11.76
N VAL A 129 12.69 1.21 -10.58
CA VAL A 129 13.57 2.38 -10.41
C VAL A 129 14.62 2.09 -9.35
N GLU A 130 15.61 2.98 -9.24
CA GLU A 130 16.56 2.93 -8.13
C GLU A 130 15.81 3.10 -6.81
N SER A 131 16.38 2.54 -5.72
CA SER A 131 15.75 2.61 -4.41
C SER A 131 15.43 4.05 -3.99
N ILE A 132 14.18 4.26 -3.59
CA ILE A 132 13.75 5.51 -2.97
C ILE A 132 13.74 5.41 -1.45
N ILE A 133 14.14 4.27 -0.89
CA ILE A 133 14.18 4.06 0.56
C ILE A 133 15.25 4.97 1.14
N LEU A 134 14.87 5.81 2.09
CA LEU A 134 15.79 6.73 2.72
C LEU A 134 16.86 5.97 3.48
N GLY A 135 18.12 6.33 3.25
CA GLY A 135 19.28 5.66 3.83
C GLY A 135 19.97 4.66 2.92
N ASP A 136 19.32 4.17 1.86
CA ASP A 136 19.90 3.15 0.98
C ASP A 136 21.13 3.62 0.19
N HIS A 137 21.34 4.92 0.10
CA HIS A 137 22.44 5.53 -0.64
C HIS A 137 23.51 6.16 0.25
N GLU A 138 23.45 5.93 1.56
CA GLU A 138 24.39 6.45 2.54
C GLU A 138 25.61 5.54 2.71
#